data_39f77340e8593b998cf4526671b65a4b
#
_entry.id   39f77340e8593b998cf4526671b65a4b
#
_cell.length_a   1.000
_cell.length_b   1.000
_cell.length_c   1.000
_cell.angle_alpha   90.00
_cell.angle_beta   90.00
_cell.angle_gamma   90.00
#
_symmetry.space_group_name_H-M   'P 1'
#
loop_
_entity.id
_entity.type
_entity.pdbx_description
1 polymer ?
#
loop_
_entity_poly.entity_id
_entity_poly.type
_entity_poly.pdbx_seq_one_letter_code
_entity_poly.pdbx_strand_id
1 'polypeptide(L)'
;GDTKQHRQEKAVSGEYVHLFNKPFFKISNYDAMPAFFMSLVSSSNHWMFIASTGGLSAGRINADHALFPYYTVDKLTENSENTGARSICIVEKAGRKSLWEPFSIRQQGIYEVERNLYKNISGSTLVFEELNHDLQLTFRYGWRTGDAFGFVKSCWLTNTSAQPCRVELLDGLQNILPANVSSNTQNTFSPLLDAYKKNELDAETGLAVYYLNSQMTDLAEPSESLLATVAWQVGLEADGYLLSSQQLETFRTGQPVHSETEIRGQRGVYFAHAVIDLQADEERAWHTVVDADKDAAAVVHLTRLLSGGKLDLVSSLEADLAANESSLEEIVASADGLQLTGKPLVTAHHYANVMFNEMRGGYFPGQYRVSK
;
A
#
# COMPACT_ATOMS: atom_id res chain seq x y z
N GLY A 1 -10.55 -26.03 -22.61
CA GLY A 1 -9.96 -25.03 -23.48
C GLY A 1 -8.45 -25.10 -23.41
N ASP A 2 -7.79 -24.91 -24.51
CA ASP A 2 -6.31 -24.94 -24.60
C ASP A 2 -5.71 -23.70 -23.95
N THR A 3 -5.67 -23.70 -22.62
CA THR A 3 -4.99 -22.63 -21.89
C THR A 3 -3.50 -22.95 -21.89
N LYS A 4 -2.73 -22.18 -22.67
CA LYS A 4 -1.28 -22.30 -22.69
C LYS A 4 -0.76 -21.77 -21.34
N GLN A 5 -0.11 -22.62 -20.56
CA GLN A 5 0.57 -22.18 -19.34
C GLN A 5 2.01 -21.81 -19.65
N HIS A 6 2.41 -20.61 -19.25
CA HIS A 6 3.79 -20.16 -19.31
C HIS A 6 4.56 -20.78 -18.13
N ARG A 7 5.47 -21.69 -18.41
CA ARG A 7 6.45 -22.20 -17.46
C ARG A 7 7.81 -21.65 -17.85
N GLN A 8 8.30 -20.66 -17.12
CA GLN A 8 9.64 -20.12 -17.32
C GLN A 8 10.52 -20.48 -16.13
N GLU A 9 11.72 -20.97 -16.41
CA GLU A 9 12.81 -20.95 -15.44
C GLU A 9 13.30 -19.50 -15.34
N LYS A 10 13.00 -18.84 -14.23
CA LYS A 10 13.37 -17.45 -13.99
C LYS A 10 14.68 -17.39 -13.22
N ALA A 11 15.68 -16.72 -13.77
CA ALA A 11 16.90 -16.44 -13.04
C ALA A 11 16.69 -15.25 -12.09
N VAL A 12 16.99 -15.46 -10.82
CA VAL A 12 16.98 -14.40 -9.81
C VAL A 12 18.30 -13.65 -9.88
N SER A 13 18.26 -12.32 -9.90
CA SER A 13 19.44 -11.47 -9.81
C SER A 13 19.20 -10.26 -8.93
N GLY A 14 20.26 -9.71 -8.34
CA GLY A 14 20.22 -8.51 -7.52
C GLY A 14 21.23 -7.48 -8.01
N GLU A 15 20.78 -6.22 -8.11
CA GLU A 15 21.62 -5.11 -8.58
C GLU A 15 21.19 -3.78 -7.98
N TYR A 16 22.11 -2.80 -7.96
CA TYR A 16 21.76 -1.41 -7.67
C TYR A 16 21.33 -0.70 -8.95
N VAL A 17 20.17 -0.05 -8.87
CA VAL A 17 19.59 0.74 -9.96
C VAL A 17 19.16 2.10 -9.46
N HIS A 18 18.94 3.05 -10.37
CA HIS A 18 18.28 4.29 -10.06
C HIS A 18 16.80 4.20 -10.45
N LEU A 19 15.91 4.38 -9.47
CA LEU A 19 14.48 4.51 -9.66
C LEU A 19 14.04 5.84 -9.04
N PHE A 20 13.22 6.63 -9.75
CA PHE A 20 12.82 7.97 -9.30
C PHE A 20 14.00 8.87 -8.91
N ASN A 21 15.11 8.80 -9.64
CA ASN A 21 16.36 9.52 -9.38
C ASN A 21 17.04 9.19 -8.04
N LYS A 22 16.68 8.09 -7.40
CA LYS A 22 17.28 7.61 -6.14
C LYS A 22 17.87 6.20 -6.32
N PRO A 23 18.88 5.83 -5.50
CA PRO A 23 19.44 4.49 -5.54
C PRO A 23 18.53 3.48 -4.85
N PHE A 24 18.23 2.39 -5.55
CA PHE A 24 17.49 1.24 -5.05
C PHE A 24 18.27 -0.05 -5.27
N PHE A 25 18.08 -1.02 -4.39
CA PHE A 25 18.45 -2.40 -4.66
C PHE A 25 17.26 -3.09 -5.31
N LYS A 26 17.46 -3.59 -6.54
CA LYS A 26 16.49 -4.36 -7.31
C LYS A 26 16.75 -5.85 -7.14
N ILE A 27 15.70 -6.63 -6.93
CA ILE A 27 15.71 -8.09 -7.07
C ILE A 27 14.80 -8.42 -8.24
N SER A 28 15.41 -8.92 -9.32
CA SER A 28 14.67 -9.38 -10.50
C SER A 28 14.14 -10.80 -10.28
N ASN A 29 12.91 -11.06 -10.75
CA ASN A 29 12.23 -12.35 -10.61
C ASN A 29 12.18 -12.85 -9.17
N TYR A 30 11.88 -11.95 -8.22
CA TYR A 30 11.82 -12.29 -6.80
C TYR A 30 10.77 -13.38 -6.48
N ASP A 31 9.76 -13.55 -7.34
CA ASP A 31 8.71 -14.57 -7.25
C ASP A 31 9.23 -15.99 -7.49
N ALA A 32 10.46 -16.16 -8.01
CA ALA A 32 11.16 -17.44 -8.08
C ALA A 32 11.91 -17.80 -6.79
N MET A 33 11.97 -16.90 -5.81
CA MET A 33 12.52 -17.15 -4.47
C MET A 33 11.46 -17.68 -3.51
N PRO A 34 11.85 -18.41 -2.44
CA PRO A 34 10.97 -18.59 -1.29
C PRO A 34 10.51 -17.22 -0.76
N ALA A 35 9.26 -17.16 -0.30
CA ALA A 35 8.72 -15.93 0.27
C ALA A 35 9.57 -15.44 1.45
N PHE A 36 9.83 -14.14 1.50
CA PHE A 36 10.61 -13.50 2.55
C PHE A 36 9.90 -12.25 3.07
N PHE A 37 10.36 -11.81 4.20
CA PHE A 37 9.76 -10.74 5.00
C PHE A 37 10.60 -9.47 4.94
N MET A 38 9.93 -8.32 4.90
CA MET A 38 10.56 -7.00 4.87
C MET A 38 9.84 -6.07 5.83
N SER A 39 10.56 -5.08 6.35
CA SER A 39 10.00 -3.94 7.07
C SER A 39 10.16 -2.68 6.24
N LEU A 40 9.17 -1.80 6.30
CA LEU A 40 9.25 -0.42 5.87
C LEU A 40 9.50 0.45 7.10
N VAL A 41 10.51 1.31 7.03
CA VAL A 41 10.93 2.14 8.16
C VAL A 41 10.47 3.58 7.96
N SER A 42 10.08 4.22 9.05
CA SER A 42 9.60 5.60 9.10
C SER A 42 10.35 6.36 10.19
N SER A 43 10.48 7.68 10.04
CA SER A 43 10.95 8.57 11.11
C SER A 43 9.90 8.84 12.19
N SER A 44 8.64 8.45 11.93
CA SER A 44 7.49 8.62 12.83
C SER A 44 7.05 7.27 13.43
N ASN A 45 5.90 7.24 14.08
CA ASN A 45 5.37 6.08 14.81
C ASN A 45 4.73 4.99 13.92
N HIS A 46 4.99 5.01 12.62
CA HIS A 46 4.51 3.97 11.71
C HIS A 46 5.30 2.67 11.85
N TRP A 47 4.59 1.56 11.73
CA TRP A 47 5.21 0.26 11.51
C TRP A 47 4.52 -0.42 10.32
N MET A 48 5.31 -1.06 9.46
CA MET A 48 4.81 -1.85 8.34
C MET A 48 5.73 -3.05 8.11
N PHE A 49 5.11 -4.21 8.09
CA PHE A 49 5.73 -5.47 7.75
C PHE A 49 5.06 -6.05 6.51
N ILE A 50 5.84 -6.37 5.51
CA ILE A 50 5.33 -6.83 4.21
C ILE A 50 6.12 -8.04 3.74
N ALA A 51 5.40 -9.06 3.28
CA ALA A 51 5.99 -10.23 2.64
C ALA A 51 6.26 -9.95 1.16
N SER A 52 7.22 -10.64 0.57
CA SER A 52 7.48 -10.57 -0.88
C SER A 52 6.27 -10.98 -1.73
N THR A 53 5.31 -11.71 -1.16
CA THR A 53 4.01 -12.01 -1.79
C THR A 53 3.06 -10.82 -1.85
N GLY A 54 3.37 -9.71 -1.17
CA GLY A 54 2.52 -8.52 -1.07
C GLY A 54 1.57 -8.51 0.13
N GLY A 55 1.48 -9.61 0.89
CA GLY A 55 0.75 -9.63 2.15
C GLY A 55 1.41 -8.74 3.20
N LEU A 56 0.63 -7.99 3.96
CA LEU A 56 1.17 -6.98 4.87
C LEU A 56 0.39 -6.86 6.19
N SER A 57 1.07 -6.28 7.16
CA SER A 57 0.53 -5.80 8.41
C SER A 57 1.14 -4.42 8.68
N ALA A 58 0.33 -3.47 9.08
CA ALA A 58 0.78 -2.09 9.29
C ALA A 58 -0.09 -1.37 10.32
N GLY A 59 0.46 -0.34 10.92
CA GLY A 59 -0.26 0.52 11.86
C GLY A 59 0.61 1.62 12.45
N ARG A 60 0.05 2.29 13.44
CA ARG A 60 0.69 3.33 14.24
C ARG A 60 1.10 2.76 15.59
N ILE A 61 2.09 3.31 16.24
CA ILE A 61 2.51 3.08 17.64
C ILE A 61 2.82 1.59 17.93
N ASN A 62 1.81 0.71 17.93
CA ASN A 62 1.92 -0.72 18.26
C ASN A 62 0.79 -1.53 17.61
N ALA A 63 0.72 -2.83 17.89
CA ALA A 63 -0.24 -3.75 17.30
C ALA A 63 -1.73 -3.46 17.61
N ASP A 64 -2.02 -2.65 18.64
CA ASP A 64 -3.38 -2.26 19.00
C ASP A 64 -3.88 -1.03 18.21
N HIS A 65 -2.98 -0.39 17.48
CA HIS A 65 -3.25 0.72 16.56
C HIS A 65 -3.03 0.28 15.10
N ALA A 66 -3.49 -0.90 14.78
CA ALA A 66 -3.28 -1.51 13.47
C ALA A 66 -4.24 -0.95 12.41
N LEU A 67 -3.66 -0.63 11.26
CA LEU A 67 -4.37 -0.30 10.03
C LEU A 67 -4.77 -1.56 9.25
N PHE A 68 -3.88 -2.52 9.17
CA PHE A 68 -4.10 -3.88 8.69
C PHE A 68 -3.77 -4.86 9.81
N PRO A 69 -4.47 -6.00 9.92
CA PRO A 69 -4.33 -6.89 11.06
C PRO A 69 -2.89 -7.27 11.36
N TYR A 70 -2.50 -7.22 12.63
CA TYR A 70 -1.20 -7.69 13.08
C TYR A 70 -1.17 -9.22 13.07
N TYR A 71 -0.41 -9.78 12.16
CA TYR A 71 -0.28 -11.22 11.95
C TYR A 71 1.15 -11.71 12.13
N THR A 72 1.28 -13.01 12.40
CA THR A 72 2.55 -13.72 12.35
C THR A 72 3.07 -13.81 10.91
N VAL A 73 4.38 -14.03 10.73
CA VAL A 73 5.06 -13.99 9.41
C VAL A 73 4.47 -15.00 8.42
N ASP A 74 4.10 -16.20 8.88
CA ASP A 74 3.43 -17.22 8.07
C ASP A 74 2.09 -16.72 7.50
N LYS A 75 1.23 -16.12 8.34
CA LYS A 75 -0.03 -15.53 7.90
C LYS A 75 0.16 -14.34 6.99
N LEU A 76 1.20 -13.51 7.21
CA LEU A 76 1.53 -12.41 6.29
C LEU A 76 1.87 -12.92 4.90
N THR A 77 2.61 -14.01 4.81
CA THR A 77 2.99 -14.62 3.54
C THR A 77 1.77 -15.14 2.76
N GLU A 78 0.75 -15.61 3.45
CA GLU A 78 -0.44 -16.25 2.87
C GLU A 78 -1.59 -15.28 2.59
N ASN A 79 -1.61 -14.07 3.16
CA ASN A 79 -2.78 -13.19 3.12
C ASN A 79 -2.82 -12.19 1.96
N SER A 80 -1.89 -12.25 1.02
CA SER A 80 -1.76 -11.30 -0.09
C SER A 80 -3.02 -11.15 -0.96
N GLU A 81 -3.86 -12.18 -1.04
CA GLU A 81 -5.10 -12.12 -1.82
C GLU A 81 -6.25 -11.40 -1.10
N ASN A 82 -6.16 -11.18 0.21
CA ASN A 82 -7.26 -10.65 1.03
C ASN A 82 -6.86 -9.45 1.89
N THR A 83 -5.59 -9.05 1.97
CA THR A 83 -5.14 -7.96 2.84
C THR A 83 -4.10 -7.10 2.12
N GLY A 84 -4.25 -5.80 2.19
CA GLY A 84 -3.34 -4.84 1.59
C GLY A 84 -3.69 -4.47 0.15
N ALA A 85 -2.67 -4.20 -0.66
CA ALA A 85 -2.81 -3.71 -2.02
C ALA A 85 -3.45 -4.73 -2.96
N ARG A 86 -4.39 -4.27 -3.78
CA ARG A 86 -4.99 -5.06 -4.85
C ARG A 86 -5.33 -4.16 -6.04
N SER A 87 -5.03 -4.66 -7.24
CA SER A 87 -5.44 -4.02 -8.50
C SER A 87 -6.04 -5.07 -9.41
N ILE A 88 -7.15 -4.76 -10.06
CA ILE A 88 -7.85 -5.62 -11.02
C ILE A 88 -8.08 -4.78 -12.26
N CYS A 89 -7.57 -5.22 -13.40
CA CYS A 89 -7.61 -4.50 -14.66
C CYS A 89 -8.36 -5.31 -15.72
N ILE A 90 -9.30 -4.69 -16.42
CA ILE A 90 -9.85 -5.19 -17.68
C ILE A 90 -9.20 -4.37 -18.78
N VAL A 91 -8.27 -4.97 -19.48
CA VAL A 91 -7.47 -4.34 -20.53
C VAL A 91 -8.15 -4.56 -21.87
N GLU A 92 -8.52 -3.48 -22.55
CA GLU A 92 -9.05 -3.52 -23.91
C GLU A 92 -7.99 -3.00 -24.89
N LYS A 93 -7.58 -3.87 -25.82
CA LYS A 93 -6.58 -3.59 -26.85
C LYS A 93 -6.99 -4.26 -28.15
N ALA A 94 -7.02 -3.50 -29.23
CA ALA A 94 -7.43 -3.99 -30.56
C ALA A 94 -8.80 -4.72 -30.55
N GLY A 95 -9.77 -4.23 -29.76
CA GLY A 95 -11.12 -4.81 -29.66
C GLY A 95 -11.21 -6.09 -28.83
N ARG A 96 -10.13 -6.49 -28.17
CA ARG A 96 -10.08 -7.66 -27.28
C ARG A 96 -9.95 -7.24 -25.84
N LYS A 97 -10.81 -7.78 -24.96
CA LYS A 97 -10.76 -7.59 -23.49
C LYS A 97 -10.00 -8.73 -22.83
N SER A 98 -9.15 -8.40 -21.89
CA SER A 98 -8.35 -9.34 -21.09
C SER A 98 -8.37 -8.92 -19.64
N LEU A 99 -8.63 -9.86 -18.73
CA LEU A 99 -8.53 -9.65 -17.28
C LEU A 99 -7.07 -9.79 -16.85
N TRP A 100 -6.53 -8.79 -16.17
CA TRP A 100 -5.20 -8.81 -15.57
C TRP A 100 -5.26 -8.33 -14.12
N GLU A 101 -4.77 -9.18 -13.22
CA GLU A 101 -4.59 -8.86 -11.80
C GLU A 101 -3.10 -8.91 -11.47
N PRO A 102 -2.38 -7.77 -11.51
CA PRO A 102 -0.96 -7.75 -11.19
C PRO A 102 -0.67 -8.40 -9.84
N PHE A 103 0.39 -9.20 -9.77
CA PHE A 103 0.87 -9.93 -8.59
C PHE A 103 -0.06 -11.02 -8.05
N SER A 104 -1.28 -11.18 -8.56
CA SER A 104 -2.20 -12.20 -8.08
C SER A 104 -1.72 -13.62 -8.40
N ILE A 105 -1.87 -14.52 -7.43
CA ILE A 105 -1.64 -15.95 -7.64
C ILE A 105 -2.73 -16.60 -8.51
N ARG A 106 -3.91 -15.97 -8.62
CA ARG A 106 -5.04 -16.44 -9.44
C ARG A 106 -4.70 -16.49 -10.93
N GLN A 107 -3.72 -15.69 -11.37
CA GLN A 107 -3.31 -15.62 -12.77
C GLN A 107 -1.93 -16.21 -13.03
N GLN A 108 -1.43 -17.00 -12.09
CA GLN A 108 -0.14 -17.66 -12.25
C GLN A 108 -0.10 -18.55 -13.51
N GLY A 109 0.84 -18.26 -14.40
CA GLY A 109 1.03 -18.99 -15.66
C GLY A 109 0.03 -18.65 -16.77
N ILE A 110 -0.90 -17.69 -16.58
CA ILE A 110 -1.80 -17.20 -17.64
C ILE A 110 -1.04 -16.27 -18.60
N TYR A 111 -0.22 -15.38 -18.04
CA TYR A 111 0.60 -14.43 -18.79
C TYR A 111 2.08 -14.72 -18.63
N GLU A 112 2.86 -14.29 -19.63
CA GLU A 112 4.30 -14.18 -19.50
C GLU A 112 4.61 -12.90 -18.74
N VAL A 113 5.06 -13.04 -17.47
CA VAL A 113 5.33 -11.90 -16.58
C VAL A 113 6.73 -11.97 -15.98
N GLU A 114 7.32 -10.78 -15.77
CA GLU A 114 8.51 -10.58 -14.95
C GLU A 114 8.12 -9.77 -13.72
N ARG A 115 8.58 -10.20 -12.52
CA ARG A 115 8.30 -9.52 -11.25
C ARG A 115 9.58 -9.05 -10.59
N ASN A 116 9.65 -7.75 -10.33
CA ASN A 116 10.80 -7.11 -9.73
C ASN A 116 10.41 -6.42 -8.42
N LEU A 117 11.34 -6.41 -7.47
CA LEU A 117 11.19 -5.78 -6.17
C LEU A 117 12.32 -4.78 -5.97
N TYR A 118 11.98 -3.58 -5.52
CA TYR A 118 12.95 -2.52 -5.28
C TYR A 118 12.82 -2.01 -3.85
N LYS A 119 13.93 -1.84 -3.15
CA LYS A 119 13.99 -1.21 -1.84
C LYS A 119 15.10 -0.17 -1.83
N ASN A 120 14.79 1.05 -1.34
CA ASN A 120 15.79 2.09 -1.21
C ASN A 120 16.75 1.80 -0.04
N ILE A 121 17.88 2.50 0.01
CA ILE A 121 18.93 2.28 1.01
C ILE A 121 18.43 2.63 2.41
N SER A 122 17.65 3.70 2.55
CA SER A 122 17.07 4.13 3.83
C SER A 122 15.99 3.15 4.36
N GLY A 123 15.49 2.24 3.53
CA GLY A 123 14.46 1.28 3.93
C GLY A 123 13.06 1.89 4.09
N SER A 124 12.87 3.16 3.66
CA SER A 124 11.62 3.90 3.75
C SER A 124 10.72 3.75 2.54
N THR A 125 11.22 3.15 1.46
CA THR A 125 10.47 2.96 0.21
C THR A 125 10.65 1.54 -0.32
N LEU A 126 9.52 0.89 -0.61
CA LEU A 126 9.46 -0.43 -1.22
C LEU A 126 8.56 -0.36 -2.45
N VAL A 127 9.03 -0.89 -3.60
CA VAL A 127 8.26 -0.89 -4.86
C VAL A 127 8.23 -2.29 -5.43
N PHE A 128 7.03 -2.74 -5.79
CA PHE A 128 6.77 -3.96 -6.55
C PHE A 128 6.49 -3.59 -8.00
N GLU A 129 7.02 -4.35 -8.93
CA GLU A 129 6.84 -4.17 -10.36
C GLU A 129 6.47 -5.50 -11.01
N GLU A 130 5.45 -5.48 -11.86
CA GLU A 130 5.12 -6.59 -12.76
C GLU A 130 5.09 -6.09 -14.20
N LEU A 131 5.93 -6.68 -15.05
CA LEU A 131 5.90 -6.49 -16.49
C LEU A 131 5.09 -7.63 -17.09
N ASN A 132 3.99 -7.30 -17.77
CA ASN A 132 3.18 -8.26 -18.52
C ASN A 132 3.56 -8.16 -20.00
N HIS A 133 4.32 -9.16 -20.49
CA HIS A 133 4.84 -9.16 -21.85
C HIS A 133 3.76 -9.42 -22.90
N ASP A 134 2.71 -10.19 -22.56
CA ASP A 134 1.60 -10.48 -23.48
C ASP A 134 0.71 -9.24 -23.70
N LEU A 135 0.43 -8.48 -22.64
CA LEU A 135 -0.36 -7.26 -22.71
C LEU A 135 0.48 -6.02 -23.05
N GLN A 136 1.80 -6.12 -22.91
CA GLN A 136 2.75 -5.00 -23.06
C GLN A 136 2.39 -3.84 -22.13
N LEU A 137 2.13 -4.17 -20.85
CA LEU A 137 1.84 -3.24 -19.78
C LEU A 137 2.80 -3.50 -18.62
N THR A 138 3.21 -2.43 -17.97
CA THR A 138 3.95 -2.51 -16.71
C THR A 138 3.11 -1.87 -15.61
N PHE A 139 2.93 -2.59 -14.51
CA PHE A 139 2.29 -2.07 -13.31
C PHE A 139 3.29 -2.06 -12.17
N ARG A 140 3.40 -0.89 -11.51
CA ARG A 140 4.18 -0.72 -10.29
C ARG A 140 3.25 -0.25 -9.17
N TYR A 141 3.51 -0.71 -7.96
CA TYR A 141 3.02 -0.02 -6.77
C TYR A 141 4.11 0.02 -5.72
N GLY A 142 4.13 1.11 -4.96
CA GLY A 142 5.11 1.29 -3.89
C GLY A 142 4.46 1.80 -2.62
N TRP A 143 5.10 1.48 -1.49
CA TRP A 143 4.70 1.94 -0.18
C TRP A 143 5.71 2.95 0.37
N ARG A 144 5.20 4.04 0.89
CA ARG A 144 5.92 5.09 1.64
C ARG A 144 5.06 5.56 2.79
N THR A 145 5.66 6.25 3.75
CA THR A 145 4.96 6.85 4.89
C THR A 145 5.28 8.32 5.01
N GLY A 146 4.28 9.12 5.36
CA GLY A 146 4.40 10.54 5.71
C GLY A 146 3.81 10.82 7.08
N ASP A 147 4.31 11.81 7.79
CA ASP A 147 3.84 12.11 9.14
C ASP A 147 2.42 12.69 9.14
N ALA A 148 2.13 13.57 8.18
CA ALA A 148 0.84 14.23 8.04
C ALA A 148 -0.23 13.33 7.41
N PHE A 149 0.13 12.56 6.37
CA PHE A 149 -0.84 11.78 5.59
C PHE A 149 -0.90 10.30 5.94
N GLY A 150 0.12 9.74 6.58
CA GLY A 150 0.15 8.33 6.99
C GLY A 150 0.77 7.41 5.94
N PHE A 151 0.10 6.30 5.62
CA PHE A 151 0.58 5.31 4.67
C PHE A 151 0.12 5.65 3.26
N VAL A 152 1.04 5.66 2.31
CA VAL A 152 0.79 6.01 0.93
C VAL A 152 1.18 4.87 0.01
N LYS A 153 0.19 4.32 -0.68
CA LYS A 153 0.38 3.43 -1.81
C LYS A 153 0.41 4.28 -3.09
N SER A 154 1.56 4.38 -3.73
CA SER A 154 1.71 5.02 -5.04
C SER A 154 1.67 3.96 -6.13
N CYS A 155 0.95 4.20 -7.21
CA CYS A 155 0.82 3.28 -8.34
C CYS A 155 1.23 3.97 -9.63
N TRP A 156 1.77 3.17 -10.57
CA TRP A 156 2.14 3.58 -11.92
C TRP A 156 1.73 2.49 -12.90
N LEU A 157 0.97 2.85 -13.92
CA LEU A 157 0.58 1.97 -15.02
C LEU A 157 1.14 2.54 -16.31
N THR A 158 2.00 1.78 -16.97
CA THR A 158 2.70 2.18 -18.20
C THR A 158 2.27 1.28 -19.35
N ASN A 159 1.85 1.88 -20.46
CA ASN A 159 1.68 1.17 -21.72
C ASN A 159 3.03 1.12 -22.46
N THR A 160 3.66 -0.04 -22.52
CA THR A 160 4.96 -0.23 -23.18
C THR A 160 4.81 -0.65 -24.67
N SER A 161 3.60 -0.57 -25.20
CA SER A 161 3.33 -0.92 -26.60
C SER A 161 3.24 0.31 -27.49
N ALA A 162 3.41 0.10 -28.79
CA ALA A 162 3.25 1.13 -29.82
C ALA A 162 1.77 1.46 -30.14
N GLN A 163 0.80 0.86 -29.45
CA GLN A 163 -0.64 1.06 -29.69
C GLN A 163 -1.33 1.53 -28.42
N PRO A 164 -2.35 2.39 -28.53
CA PRO A 164 -3.14 2.78 -27.37
C PRO A 164 -3.94 1.59 -26.82
N CYS A 165 -4.23 1.64 -25.52
CA CYS A 165 -5.12 0.70 -24.87
C CYS A 165 -6.02 1.43 -23.88
N ARG A 166 -7.16 0.79 -23.55
CA ARG A 166 -8.10 1.24 -22.54
C ARG A 166 -8.06 0.25 -21.38
N VAL A 167 -7.95 0.75 -20.17
CA VAL A 167 -7.90 -0.06 -18.96
C VAL A 167 -9.02 0.38 -18.02
N GLU A 168 -9.99 -0.50 -17.82
CA GLU A 168 -10.96 -0.36 -16.75
C GLU A 168 -10.37 -0.98 -15.48
N LEU A 169 -10.30 -0.19 -14.40
CA LEU A 169 -9.48 -0.48 -13.24
C LEU A 169 -10.30 -0.42 -11.95
N LEU A 170 -10.14 -1.43 -11.09
CA LEU A 170 -10.36 -1.33 -9.66
C LEU A 170 -9.00 -1.37 -8.97
N ASP A 171 -8.60 -0.27 -8.33
CA ASP A 171 -7.36 -0.19 -7.55
C ASP A 171 -7.61 0.25 -6.12
N GLY A 172 -6.98 -0.43 -5.16
CA GLY A 172 -7.18 -0.06 -3.77
C GLY A 172 -6.56 -0.99 -2.75
N LEU A 173 -7.24 -1.07 -1.60
CA LEU A 173 -6.79 -1.74 -0.39
C LEU A 173 -7.89 -2.64 0.17
N GLN A 174 -7.50 -3.76 0.76
CA GLN A 174 -8.39 -4.73 1.39
C GLN A 174 -8.06 -4.94 2.86
N ASN A 175 -9.06 -5.34 3.64
CA ASN A 175 -8.96 -5.68 5.06
C ASN A 175 -8.46 -4.52 5.92
N ILE A 176 -8.95 -3.32 5.64
CA ILE A 176 -8.71 -2.12 6.44
C ILE A 176 -9.43 -2.30 7.79
N LEU A 177 -8.70 -2.15 8.88
CA LEU A 177 -9.29 -2.17 10.22
C LEU A 177 -9.85 -0.80 10.59
N PRO A 178 -10.99 -0.75 11.26
CA PRO A 178 -11.40 0.45 11.96
C PRO A 178 -10.46 0.72 13.14
N ALA A 179 -10.35 1.97 13.56
CA ALA A 179 -9.59 2.31 14.76
C ALA A 179 -10.14 1.65 16.03
N ASN A 180 -9.36 1.60 17.09
CA ASN A 180 -9.70 0.99 18.38
C ASN A 180 -9.96 -0.54 18.34
N VAL A 181 -9.37 -1.23 17.39
CA VAL A 181 -9.39 -2.69 17.34
C VAL A 181 -8.07 -3.22 17.82
N SER A 182 -8.01 -3.66 19.09
CA SER A 182 -6.79 -4.26 19.62
C SER A 182 -6.44 -5.56 18.88
N SER A 183 -5.16 -5.90 18.87
CA SER A 183 -4.67 -7.15 18.29
C SER A 183 -5.32 -8.38 18.91
N ASN A 184 -5.56 -8.35 20.22
CA ASN A 184 -6.26 -9.42 20.94
C ASN A 184 -7.72 -9.54 20.46
N THR A 185 -8.46 -8.42 20.36
CA THR A 185 -9.84 -8.40 19.87
C THR A 185 -9.93 -8.96 18.47
N GLN A 186 -9.04 -8.50 17.57
CA GLN A 186 -8.98 -8.99 16.18
C GLN A 186 -8.71 -10.49 16.10
N ASN A 187 -7.80 -11.02 16.90
CA ASN A 187 -7.40 -12.43 16.84
C ASN A 187 -8.42 -13.37 17.53
N THR A 188 -9.11 -12.88 18.57
CA THR A 188 -10.03 -13.70 19.37
C THR A 188 -11.47 -13.66 18.82
N PHE A 189 -11.93 -12.49 18.35
CA PHE A 189 -13.33 -12.23 18.06
C PHE A 189 -13.59 -11.75 16.62
N SER A 190 -12.69 -12.05 15.68
CA SER A 190 -12.74 -11.52 14.31
C SER A 190 -14.14 -11.57 13.65
N PRO A 191 -14.89 -12.69 13.64
CA PRO A 191 -16.22 -12.72 13.04
C PRO A 191 -17.27 -11.88 13.80
N LEU A 192 -17.18 -11.84 15.13
CA LEU A 192 -18.07 -11.03 15.96
C LEU A 192 -17.77 -9.55 15.79
N LEU A 193 -16.48 -9.20 15.73
CA LEU A 193 -16.03 -7.84 15.49
C LEU A 193 -16.55 -7.28 14.16
N ASP A 194 -16.61 -8.10 13.11
CA ASP A 194 -17.11 -7.68 11.80
C ASP A 194 -18.53 -7.10 11.90
N ALA A 195 -19.39 -7.63 12.79
CA ALA A 195 -20.75 -7.12 12.99
C ALA A 195 -20.83 -5.67 13.49
N TYR A 196 -19.79 -5.18 14.13
CA TYR A 196 -19.70 -3.80 14.65
C TYR A 196 -19.08 -2.81 13.65
N LYS A 197 -18.48 -3.29 12.56
CA LYS A 197 -17.81 -2.44 11.58
C LYS A 197 -18.80 -1.65 10.75
N LYS A 198 -18.45 -0.39 10.54
CA LYS A 198 -19.14 0.52 9.63
C LYS A 198 -18.13 1.23 8.75
N ASN A 199 -18.38 1.18 7.44
CA ASN A 199 -17.56 1.81 6.40
C ASN A 199 -18.46 2.84 5.70
N GLU A 200 -18.06 4.09 5.67
CA GLU A 200 -18.81 5.20 5.04
C GLU A 200 -17.93 5.93 4.03
N LEU A 201 -18.53 6.44 2.98
CA LEU A 201 -17.89 7.25 1.96
C LEU A 201 -18.54 8.63 1.89
N ASP A 202 -17.72 9.66 1.96
CA ASP A 202 -18.10 10.98 1.47
C ASP A 202 -17.98 10.97 -0.07
N ALA A 203 -19.12 10.95 -0.74
CA ALA A 203 -19.19 10.82 -2.19
C ALA A 203 -18.62 12.03 -2.95
N GLU A 204 -18.55 13.21 -2.32
CA GLU A 204 -18.03 14.43 -2.96
C GLU A 204 -16.51 14.43 -3.00
N THR A 205 -15.87 13.94 -1.96
CA THR A 205 -14.41 13.94 -1.82
C THR A 205 -13.75 12.60 -2.14
N GLY A 206 -14.51 11.49 -2.06
CA GLY A 206 -13.99 10.13 -2.13
C GLY A 206 -13.29 9.69 -0.83
N LEU A 207 -13.49 10.41 0.27
CA LEU A 207 -12.97 10.04 1.60
C LEU A 207 -13.81 8.93 2.19
N ALA A 208 -13.18 7.78 2.46
CA ALA A 208 -13.79 6.68 3.19
C ALA A 208 -13.38 6.72 4.67
N VAL A 209 -14.32 6.41 5.56
CA VAL A 209 -14.16 6.43 7.01
C VAL A 209 -14.60 5.07 7.57
N TYR A 210 -13.71 4.42 8.32
CA TYR A 210 -13.90 3.09 8.90
C TYR A 210 -13.89 3.21 10.41
N TYR A 211 -15.00 2.81 11.05
CA TYR A 211 -15.13 2.87 12.50
C TYR A 211 -16.03 1.75 13.05
N LEU A 212 -16.06 1.60 14.35
CA LEU A 212 -17.00 0.71 15.03
C LEU A 212 -18.25 1.49 15.43
N ASN A 213 -19.44 0.94 15.18
CA ASN A 213 -20.72 1.53 15.64
C ASN A 213 -20.78 1.66 17.17
N SER A 214 -20.15 0.72 17.87
CA SER A 214 -19.95 0.73 19.31
C SER A 214 -18.72 -0.10 19.66
N GLN A 215 -18.10 0.18 20.78
CA GLN A 215 -17.03 -0.68 21.29
C GLN A 215 -17.65 -1.94 21.90
N MET A 216 -16.96 -3.07 21.68
CA MET A 216 -17.29 -4.31 22.38
C MET A 216 -16.91 -4.16 23.87
N THR A 217 -17.91 -4.17 24.75
CA THR A 217 -17.71 -4.07 26.20
C THR A 217 -18.73 -4.94 26.92
N ASP A 218 -18.32 -5.52 28.03
CA ASP A 218 -19.21 -6.21 28.98
C ASP A 218 -19.83 -5.24 30.01
N LEU A 219 -19.50 -3.94 29.90
CA LEU A 219 -20.07 -2.91 30.76
C LEU A 219 -21.49 -2.53 30.29
N ALA A 220 -22.35 -2.18 31.24
CA ALA A 220 -23.71 -1.74 30.96
C ALA A 220 -23.79 -0.37 30.27
N GLU A 221 -22.69 0.35 30.22
CA GLU A 221 -22.59 1.66 29.58
C GLU A 221 -22.22 1.51 28.10
N PRO A 222 -22.95 2.16 27.19
CA PRO A 222 -22.55 2.19 25.78
C PRO A 222 -21.24 2.96 25.65
N SER A 223 -20.28 2.37 24.95
CA SER A 223 -19.00 3.02 24.65
C SER A 223 -18.96 3.39 23.17
N GLU A 224 -18.84 4.68 22.88
CA GLU A 224 -18.71 5.18 21.52
C GLU A 224 -17.27 5.03 21.02
N SER A 225 -17.13 4.71 19.73
CA SER A 225 -15.83 4.78 19.08
C SER A 225 -15.58 6.21 18.59
N LEU A 226 -14.62 6.90 19.21
CA LEU A 226 -14.30 8.30 18.90
C LEU A 226 -13.18 8.46 17.86
N LEU A 227 -12.62 7.35 17.41
CA LEU A 227 -11.55 7.32 16.41
C LEU A 227 -11.98 6.51 15.18
N ALA A 228 -11.42 6.88 14.05
CA ALA A 228 -11.64 6.21 12.76
C ALA A 228 -10.32 5.95 12.04
N THR A 229 -10.35 4.99 11.15
CA THR A 229 -9.37 4.84 10.05
C THR A 229 -9.95 5.54 8.83
N VAL A 230 -9.13 6.20 8.04
CA VAL A 230 -9.54 6.93 6.83
C VAL A 230 -8.78 6.42 5.62
N ALA A 231 -9.43 6.45 4.46
CA ALA A 231 -8.77 6.19 3.17
C ALA A 231 -9.30 7.14 2.09
N TRP A 232 -8.43 7.57 1.19
CA TRP A 232 -8.77 8.43 0.07
C TRP A 232 -7.77 8.25 -1.07
N GLN A 233 -8.04 8.79 -2.24
CA GLN A 233 -7.15 8.71 -3.39
C GLN A 233 -7.01 10.05 -4.12
N VAL A 234 -5.88 10.20 -4.84
CA VAL A 234 -5.59 11.31 -5.72
C VAL A 234 -4.85 10.81 -6.96
N GLY A 235 -5.13 11.42 -8.11
CA GLY A 235 -4.50 11.11 -9.40
C GLY A 235 -5.36 10.24 -10.31
N LEU A 236 -6.41 9.55 -9.81
CA LEU A 236 -7.43 8.92 -10.64
C LEU A 236 -8.68 9.80 -10.73
N GLU A 237 -9.25 9.87 -11.93
CA GLU A 237 -10.63 10.32 -12.14
C GLU A 237 -11.54 9.13 -11.87
N ALA A 238 -11.93 8.95 -10.60
CA ALA A 238 -12.71 7.80 -10.18
C ALA A 238 -14.20 8.01 -10.53
N ASP A 239 -14.80 7.00 -11.18
CA ASP A 239 -16.23 6.93 -11.47
C ASP A 239 -17.05 6.44 -10.28
N GLY A 240 -16.41 5.78 -9.33
CA GLY A 240 -17.05 5.23 -8.14
C GLY A 240 -16.07 4.58 -7.17
N TYR A 241 -16.59 4.17 -6.02
CA TYR A 241 -15.80 3.56 -4.95
C TYR A 241 -16.50 2.33 -4.38
N LEU A 242 -15.71 1.31 -4.00
CA LEU A 242 -16.20 0.15 -3.25
C LEU A 242 -15.64 0.17 -1.83
N LEU A 243 -16.50 -0.09 -0.86
CA LEU A 243 -16.18 -0.18 0.56
C LEU A 243 -16.25 -1.63 1.09
N SER A 244 -16.57 -2.58 0.18
CA SER A 244 -16.63 -4.01 0.44
C SER A 244 -16.02 -4.81 -0.71
N SER A 245 -15.70 -6.09 -0.46
CA SER A 245 -15.19 -7.00 -1.49
C SER A 245 -16.28 -7.70 -2.31
N GLN A 246 -17.56 -7.40 -2.06
CA GLN A 246 -18.69 -8.16 -2.62
C GLN A 246 -18.77 -8.07 -4.14
N GLN A 247 -18.38 -6.93 -4.73
CA GLN A 247 -18.49 -6.69 -6.16
C GLN A 247 -17.22 -7.06 -6.96
N LEU A 248 -16.16 -7.55 -6.31
CA LEU A 248 -14.89 -7.85 -7.00
C LEU A 248 -15.05 -8.98 -8.03
N GLU A 249 -15.81 -10.04 -7.72
CA GLU A 249 -16.07 -11.13 -8.68
C GLU A 249 -16.97 -10.64 -9.84
N THR A 250 -17.91 -9.76 -9.57
CA THR A 250 -18.74 -9.11 -10.59
C THR A 250 -17.86 -8.35 -11.58
N PHE A 251 -16.93 -7.55 -11.07
CA PHE A 251 -15.97 -6.82 -11.90
C PHE A 251 -15.06 -7.77 -12.73
N ARG A 252 -14.54 -8.84 -12.12
CA ARG A 252 -13.70 -9.83 -12.82
C ARG A 252 -14.38 -10.47 -14.02
N THR A 253 -15.70 -10.59 -13.98
CA THR A 253 -16.49 -11.11 -15.09
C THR A 253 -16.86 -10.05 -16.14
N GLY A 254 -16.36 -8.83 -16.00
CA GLY A 254 -16.62 -7.71 -16.90
C GLY A 254 -18.03 -7.12 -16.76
N GLN A 255 -18.67 -7.34 -15.62
CA GLN A 255 -19.96 -6.74 -15.30
C GLN A 255 -19.77 -5.39 -14.59
N PRO A 256 -20.67 -4.43 -14.76
CA PRO A 256 -20.57 -3.14 -14.10
C PRO A 256 -20.66 -3.27 -12.58
N VAL A 257 -19.92 -2.41 -11.90
CA VAL A 257 -19.97 -2.25 -10.44
C VAL A 257 -20.63 -0.92 -10.07
N HIS A 258 -21.19 -0.85 -8.87
CA HIS A 258 -21.90 0.33 -8.37
C HIS A 258 -21.17 0.89 -7.17
N SER A 259 -21.04 2.22 -7.11
CA SER A 259 -20.44 2.89 -5.97
C SER A 259 -21.18 2.59 -4.67
N GLU A 260 -20.43 2.33 -3.60
CA GLU A 260 -20.92 2.04 -2.27
C GLU A 260 -20.69 3.27 -1.39
N THR A 261 -21.72 3.73 -0.68
CA THR A 261 -21.65 4.90 0.22
C THR A 261 -21.67 4.52 1.69
N GLU A 262 -22.29 3.39 2.03
CA GLU A 262 -22.34 2.85 3.39
C GLU A 262 -22.37 1.32 3.35
N ILE A 263 -21.48 0.69 4.11
CA ILE A 263 -21.46 -0.76 4.30
C ILE A 263 -21.34 -1.05 5.80
N ARG A 264 -22.13 -2.01 6.27
CA ARG A 264 -22.13 -2.47 7.65
C ARG A 264 -21.85 -3.95 7.76
N GLY A 265 -21.23 -4.36 8.86
CA GLY A 265 -21.01 -5.76 9.17
C GLY A 265 -19.99 -6.45 8.28
N GLN A 266 -19.07 -5.70 7.66
CA GLN A 266 -18.07 -6.23 6.74
C GLN A 266 -16.69 -5.62 6.96
N ARG A 267 -15.67 -6.35 6.54
CA ARG A 267 -14.29 -5.87 6.56
C ARG A 267 -14.15 -4.65 5.67
N GLY A 268 -13.36 -3.69 6.14
CA GLY A 268 -13.08 -2.46 5.40
C GLY A 268 -12.31 -2.73 4.12
N VAL A 269 -12.78 -2.11 3.05
CA VAL A 269 -12.18 -2.13 1.72
C VAL A 269 -12.24 -0.73 1.16
N TYR A 270 -11.24 -0.34 0.39
CA TYR A 270 -11.24 0.88 -0.40
C TYR A 270 -10.78 0.57 -1.81
N PHE A 271 -11.67 0.60 -2.78
CA PHE A 271 -11.32 0.54 -4.19
C PHE A 271 -11.86 1.75 -4.93
N ALA A 272 -11.01 2.40 -5.71
CA ALA A 272 -11.43 3.37 -6.70
C ALA A 272 -11.65 2.63 -8.03
N HIS A 273 -12.82 2.84 -8.64
CA HIS A 273 -13.12 2.43 -10.01
C HIS A 273 -12.79 3.58 -10.96
N ALA A 274 -12.03 3.29 -12.00
CA ALA A 274 -11.67 4.28 -13.01
C ALA A 274 -11.47 3.63 -14.37
N VAL A 275 -11.60 4.45 -15.42
CA VAL A 275 -11.25 4.07 -16.79
C VAL A 275 -10.10 4.94 -17.26
N ILE A 276 -9.03 4.32 -17.71
CA ILE A 276 -7.80 4.98 -18.14
C ILE A 276 -7.57 4.65 -19.63
N ASP A 277 -7.50 5.67 -20.46
CA ASP A 277 -7.03 5.55 -21.83
C ASP A 277 -5.53 5.90 -21.87
N LEU A 278 -4.69 4.95 -22.26
CA LEU A 278 -3.23 5.09 -22.35
C LEU A 278 -2.79 5.12 -23.80
N GLN A 279 -2.08 6.16 -24.19
CA GLN A 279 -1.38 6.22 -25.45
C GLN A 279 -0.15 5.30 -25.46
N ALA A 280 0.50 5.15 -26.62
CA ALA A 280 1.79 4.45 -26.70
C ALA A 280 2.82 5.12 -25.77
N ASP A 281 3.57 4.33 -25.02
CA ASP A 281 4.60 4.77 -24.06
C ASP A 281 4.11 5.74 -22.97
N GLU A 282 2.79 5.84 -22.75
CA GLU A 282 2.21 6.68 -21.70
C GLU A 282 2.21 5.97 -20.35
N GLU A 283 2.51 6.74 -19.30
CA GLU A 283 2.38 6.34 -17.92
C GLU A 283 1.33 7.19 -17.20
N ARG A 284 0.52 6.54 -16.37
CA ARG A 284 -0.40 7.18 -15.41
C ARG A 284 -0.01 6.82 -14.00
N ALA A 285 -0.02 7.81 -13.13
CA ALA A 285 0.31 7.65 -11.72
C ALA A 285 -0.82 8.15 -10.82
N TRP A 286 -1.01 7.46 -9.68
CA TRP A 286 -1.98 7.84 -8.65
C TRP A 286 -1.54 7.36 -7.28
N HIS A 287 -2.20 7.87 -6.24
CA HIS A 287 -1.89 7.55 -4.86
C HIS A 287 -3.15 7.18 -4.09
N THR A 288 -3.10 6.11 -3.32
CA THR A 288 -4.08 5.78 -2.29
C THR A 288 -3.45 6.04 -0.94
N VAL A 289 -4.11 6.85 -0.12
CA VAL A 289 -3.65 7.25 1.20
C VAL A 289 -4.54 6.62 2.24
N VAL A 290 -3.96 6.10 3.30
CA VAL A 290 -4.70 5.48 4.39
C VAL A 290 -4.00 5.75 5.73
N ASP A 291 -4.77 6.08 6.78
CA ASP A 291 -4.20 6.30 8.10
C ASP A 291 -5.20 5.95 9.21
N ALA A 292 -4.67 5.50 10.35
CA ALA A 292 -5.45 5.10 11.52
C ALA A 292 -5.55 6.23 12.57
N ASP A 293 -6.39 6.01 13.57
CA ASP A 293 -6.51 6.83 14.77
C ASP A 293 -6.89 8.31 14.51
N LYS A 294 -7.75 8.56 13.54
CA LYS A 294 -8.26 9.91 13.24
C LYS A 294 -9.48 10.22 14.08
N ASP A 295 -9.43 11.32 14.82
CA ASP A 295 -10.58 11.87 15.51
C ASP A 295 -11.52 12.64 14.55
N ALA A 296 -12.68 13.06 15.04
CA ALA A 296 -13.66 13.79 14.24
C ALA A 296 -13.11 15.10 13.66
N ALA A 297 -12.20 15.79 14.38
CA ALA A 297 -11.59 17.03 13.90
C ALA A 297 -10.65 16.77 12.71
N ALA A 298 -9.87 15.69 12.79
CA ALA A 298 -8.99 15.26 11.69
C ALA A 298 -9.80 14.83 10.46
N VAL A 299 -10.90 14.11 10.62
CA VAL A 299 -11.80 13.74 9.51
C VAL A 299 -12.38 14.98 8.84
N VAL A 300 -12.91 15.95 9.60
CA VAL A 300 -13.43 17.21 9.05
C VAL A 300 -12.32 18.03 8.35
N HIS A 301 -11.12 18.04 8.90
CA HIS A 301 -9.98 18.71 8.26
C HIS A 301 -9.65 18.05 6.90
N LEU A 302 -9.59 16.73 6.84
CA LEU A 302 -9.36 15.98 5.60
C LEU A 302 -10.46 16.25 4.57
N THR A 303 -11.73 16.21 4.97
CA THR A 303 -12.85 16.53 4.06
C THR A 303 -12.68 17.90 3.43
N ARG A 304 -12.33 18.92 4.21
CA ARG A 304 -12.08 20.27 3.70
C ARG A 304 -10.88 20.34 2.76
N LEU A 305 -9.80 19.64 3.10
CA LEU A 305 -8.59 19.55 2.28
C LEU A 305 -8.91 18.94 0.91
N LEU A 306 -9.66 17.84 0.90
CA LEU A 306 -10.03 17.13 -0.32
C LEU A 306 -11.04 17.90 -1.18
N SER A 307 -11.88 18.73 -0.58
CA SER A 307 -12.83 19.63 -1.29
C SER A 307 -12.12 20.84 -1.93
N GLY A 308 -10.92 21.22 -1.46
CA GLY A 308 -10.22 22.46 -1.85
C GLY A 308 -9.46 22.42 -3.17
N GLY A 309 -9.41 21.26 -3.86
CA GLY A 309 -8.73 21.10 -5.15
C GLY A 309 -7.55 20.15 -5.13
N LYS A 310 -7.49 19.25 -6.12
CA LYS A 310 -6.55 18.11 -6.16
C LYS A 310 -5.13 18.45 -6.64
N LEU A 311 -4.90 19.62 -7.25
CA LEU A 311 -3.60 19.98 -7.86
C LEU A 311 -2.48 20.17 -6.83
N ASP A 312 -2.77 20.79 -5.71
CA ASP A 312 -1.77 21.00 -4.64
C ASP A 312 -1.60 19.78 -3.74
N LEU A 313 -2.53 18.82 -3.80
CA LEU A 313 -2.54 17.66 -2.93
C LEU A 313 -1.40 16.69 -3.23
N VAL A 314 -1.10 16.42 -4.51
CA VAL A 314 0.00 15.54 -4.91
C VAL A 314 1.33 16.14 -4.48
N SER A 315 1.52 17.45 -4.68
CA SER A 315 2.75 18.14 -4.26
C SER A 315 2.91 18.13 -2.73
N SER A 316 1.83 18.34 -1.99
CA SER A 316 1.84 18.30 -0.51
C SER A 316 2.13 16.89 -0.01
N LEU A 317 1.55 15.86 -0.65
CA LEU A 317 1.80 14.46 -0.34
C LEU A 317 3.27 14.10 -0.57
N GLU A 318 3.83 14.43 -1.73
CA GLU A 318 5.24 14.16 -2.03
C GLU A 318 6.20 14.92 -1.10
N ALA A 319 5.85 16.14 -0.68
CA ALA A 319 6.64 16.91 0.29
C ALA A 319 6.66 16.24 1.68
N ASP A 320 5.52 15.74 2.16
CA ASP A 320 5.42 15.00 3.43
C ASP A 320 6.23 13.71 3.41
N LEU A 321 6.11 12.93 2.31
CA LEU A 321 6.88 11.72 2.11
C LEU A 321 8.39 11.96 2.06
N ALA A 322 8.82 13.02 1.36
CA ALA A 322 10.22 13.41 1.30
C ALA A 322 10.74 13.88 2.66
N ALA A 323 9.95 14.64 3.42
CA ALA A 323 10.31 15.08 4.77
C ALA A 323 10.50 13.90 5.73
N ASN A 324 9.62 12.89 5.68
CA ASN A 324 9.74 11.68 6.49
C ASN A 324 11.04 10.92 6.17
N GLU A 325 11.37 10.73 4.89
CA GLU A 325 12.60 10.07 4.44
C GLU A 325 13.84 10.86 4.89
N SER A 326 13.87 12.19 4.68
CA SER A 326 14.98 13.05 5.14
C SER A 326 15.17 12.98 6.65
N SER A 327 14.09 13.03 7.42
CA SER A 327 14.16 12.92 8.89
C SER A 327 14.72 11.57 9.34
N LEU A 328 14.35 10.48 8.67
CA LEU A 328 14.93 9.17 8.94
C LEU A 328 16.44 9.13 8.64
N GLU A 329 16.86 9.67 7.51
CA GLU A 329 18.27 9.76 7.15
C GLU A 329 19.06 10.61 8.12
N GLU A 330 18.52 11.73 8.60
CA GLU A 330 19.13 12.60 9.62
C GLU A 330 19.31 11.88 10.96
N ILE A 331 18.30 11.10 11.39
CA ILE A 331 18.38 10.29 12.62
C ILE A 331 19.56 9.31 12.49
N VAL A 332 19.60 8.51 11.44
CA VAL A 332 20.64 7.49 11.25
C VAL A 332 22.02 8.12 11.03
N ALA A 333 22.08 9.25 10.32
CA ALA A 333 23.33 10.00 10.15
C ALA A 333 23.87 10.56 11.47
N SER A 334 22.99 10.97 12.40
CA SER A 334 23.39 11.47 13.71
C SER A 334 24.13 10.44 14.56
N ALA A 335 23.86 9.15 14.31
CA ALA A 335 24.53 8.00 14.92
C ALA A 335 25.66 7.41 14.04
N ASP A 336 26.20 8.19 13.10
CA ASP A 336 27.27 7.79 12.16
C ASP A 336 26.85 6.65 11.21
N GLY A 337 25.56 6.48 10.95
CA GLY A 337 25.04 5.42 10.08
C GLY A 337 25.09 5.73 8.59
N LEU A 338 25.24 7.00 8.20
CA LEU A 338 25.32 7.42 6.81
C LEU A 338 26.77 7.61 6.38
N GLN A 339 27.41 6.52 5.96
CA GLN A 339 28.78 6.53 5.44
C GLN A 339 28.78 6.23 3.94
N LEU A 340 29.05 7.26 3.14
CA LEU A 340 29.13 7.10 1.69
C LEU A 340 30.46 6.47 1.29
N THR A 341 30.43 5.17 1.04
CA THR A 341 31.60 4.43 0.55
C THR A 341 31.52 4.28 -0.98
N GLY A 342 32.63 3.95 -1.62
CA GLY A 342 32.64 3.62 -3.05
C GLY A 342 31.96 2.28 -3.39
N LYS A 343 31.38 1.59 -2.38
CA LYS A 343 30.68 0.30 -2.53
C LYS A 343 29.26 0.42 -1.96
N PRO A 344 28.23 0.57 -2.80
CA PRO A 344 26.84 0.78 -2.35
C PRO A 344 26.34 -0.29 -1.37
N LEU A 345 26.72 -1.55 -1.57
CA LEU A 345 26.33 -2.64 -0.67
C LEU A 345 26.89 -2.45 0.75
N VAL A 346 28.12 -1.97 0.89
CA VAL A 346 28.74 -1.69 2.20
C VAL A 346 28.03 -0.52 2.87
N THR A 347 27.73 0.55 2.13
CA THR A 347 26.97 1.70 2.60
C THR A 347 25.59 1.26 3.14
N ALA A 348 24.85 0.46 2.37
CA ALA A 348 23.53 -0.02 2.75
C ALA A 348 23.56 -0.93 3.98
N HIS A 349 24.54 -1.84 4.08
CA HIS A 349 24.69 -2.70 5.25
C HIS A 349 25.04 -1.92 6.52
N HIS A 350 25.94 -0.93 6.41
CA HIS A 350 26.29 -0.08 7.55
C HIS A 350 25.07 0.73 8.01
N TYR A 351 24.39 1.38 7.08
CA TYR A 351 23.18 2.13 7.35
C TYR A 351 22.11 1.27 8.06
N ALA A 352 21.79 0.12 7.49
CA ALA A 352 20.79 -0.79 8.06
C ALA A 352 21.18 -1.28 9.46
N ASN A 353 22.46 -1.57 9.69
CA ASN A 353 22.94 -2.02 11.01
C ASN A 353 22.80 -0.93 12.07
N VAL A 354 23.18 0.32 11.77
CA VAL A 354 23.02 1.45 12.70
C VAL A 354 21.55 1.71 12.96
N MET A 355 20.73 1.80 11.92
CA MET A 355 19.28 2.00 12.01
C MET A 355 18.61 0.94 12.91
N PHE A 356 18.98 -0.34 12.74
CA PHE A 356 18.45 -1.42 13.58
C PHE A 356 18.80 -1.28 15.05
N ASN A 357 20.00 -0.78 15.35
CA ASN A 357 20.42 -0.52 16.73
C ASN A 357 19.66 0.67 17.33
N GLU A 358 19.43 1.71 16.57
CA GLU A 358 18.62 2.87 16.99
C GLU A 358 17.17 2.49 17.27
N MET A 359 16.57 1.67 16.43
CA MET A 359 15.21 1.16 16.64
C MET A 359 15.07 0.32 17.92
N ARG A 360 16.15 -0.30 18.40
CA ARG A 360 16.16 -1.11 19.63
C ARG A 360 16.50 -0.33 20.88
N GLY A 361 17.41 0.62 20.79
CA GLY A 361 17.98 1.33 21.93
C GLY A 361 17.74 2.84 21.93
N GLY A 362 17.11 3.37 20.87
CA GLY A 362 17.03 4.79 20.62
C GLY A 362 18.35 5.37 20.11
N TYR A 363 18.37 6.67 19.89
CA TYR A 363 19.55 7.40 19.45
C TYR A 363 19.76 8.64 20.32
N PHE A 364 21.01 9.14 20.36
CA PHE A 364 21.36 10.39 21.01
C PHE A 364 21.50 11.49 19.98
N PRO A 365 20.62 12.50 19.96
CA PRO A 365 20.74 13.61 19.02
C PRO A 365 22.05 14.40 19.26
N GLY A 366 22.53 15.10 18.26
CA GLY A 366 23.73 15.91 18.37
C GLY A 366 25.03 15.10 18.44
N GLN A 367 25.12 13.98 17.73
CA GLN A 367 26.33 13.12 17.65
C GLN A 367 26.81 12.63 19.02
N TYR A 368 25.90 12.13 19.83
CA TYR A 368 26.16 11.64 21.18
C TYR A 368 26.69 12.72 22.16
N ARG A 369 26.49 13.99 21.85
CA ARG A 369 26.87 15.10 22.76
C ARG A 369 25.71 15.39 23.69
N VAL A 370 25.96 15.30 24.99
CA VAL A 370 25.03 15.72 26.05
C VAL A 370 25.47 17.12 26.49
N SER A 371 24.57 18.09 26.47
CA SER A 371 24.85 19.43 27.08
C SER A 371 25.07 19.24 28.58
N LYS A 372 26.10 19.90 29.10
CA LYS A 372 26.43 19.93 30.53
C LYS A 372 25.36 20.60 31.35
#